data_e55092188e600183ae60a9b79794d620
#
_entry.id   e55092188e600183ae60a9b79794d620
#
_cell.length_a   1.000
_cell.length_b   1.000
_cell.length_c   1.000
_cell.angle_alpha   90.00
_cell.angle_beta   90.00
_cell.angle_gamma   90.00
#
_symmetry.space_group_name_H-M   'P 1'
#
loop_
_entity.id
_entity.type
_entity.pdbx_description
1 polymer ?
#
loop_
_entity_poly.entity_id
_entity_poly.type
_entity_poly.pdbx_seq_one_letter_code
_entity_poly.pdbx_strand_id
1 'polypeptide(L)'
;MTQFRDAYIVAATRTPVGKAPRGMLRTTRPDDLLAHVIKSVVGQVPEFDLRDINDVVAGCAFPEAEQGLNMARISVLLAGLPNTVGGITINRYCSSGINALQIAADRVRTGEADITIAAGVESMSMIPMMGNKVALNPAIFENDEHVAIAYGMGLTAENVANQWKVSREDQDAFAEIGRAHV
;
A
#
# COMPACT_ATOMS: atom_id res chain seq x y z
N MET A 1 -13.84 -15.88 -27.79
CA MET A 1 -14.07 -15.58 -26.36
C MET A 1 -12.73 -15.59 -25.69
N THR A 2 -12.32 -14.48 -25.09
CA THR A 2 -11.05 -14.43 -24.34
C THR A 2 -11.27 -15.26 -23.07
N GLN A 3 -10.56 -16.36 -22.93
CA GLN A 3 -10.62 -17.18 -21.71
C GLN A 3 -9.75 -16.51 -20.65
N PHE A 4 -10.34 -16.06 -19.55
CA PHE A 4 -9.59 -15.54 -18.40
C PHE A 4 -8.81 -16.68 -17.74
N ARG A 5 -7.57 -16.38 -17.32
CA ARG A 5 -6.75 -17.31 -16.55
C ARG A 5 -7.01 -17.13 -15.05
N ASP A 6 -6.73 -18.15 -14.26
CA ASP A 6 -6.70 -17.98 -12.80
C ASP A 6 -5.39 -17.32 -12.37
N ALA A 7 -5.47 -16.41 -11.40
CA ALA A 7 -4.30 -15.83 -10.74
C ALA A 7 -4.13 -16.45 -9.35
N TYR A 8 -2.94 -16.96 -9.06
CA TYR A 8 -2.64 -17.66 -7.82
C TYR A 8 -1.62 -16.86 -7.01
N ILE A 9 -1.82 -16.80 -5.68
CA ILE A 9 -0.83 -16.29 -4.74
C ILE A 9 0.12 -17.44 -4.40
N VAL A 10 1.37 -17.34 -4.81
CA VAL A 10 2.38 -18.41 -4.63
C VAL A 10 3.34 -18.10 -3.49
N ALA A 11 3.49 -16.84 -3.10
CA ALA A 11 4.33 -16.40 -1.99
C ALA A 11 3.76 -15.13 -1.37
N ALA A 12 3.98 -14.95 -0.07
CA ALA A 12 3.58 -13.74 0.64
C ALA A 12 4.52 -13.47 1.82
N THR A 13 4.78 -12.19 2.07
CA THR A 13 5.60 -11.75 3.20
C THR A 13 5.24 -10.32 3.61
N ARG A 14 5.65 -9.92 4.79
CA ARG A 14 5.54 -8.54 5.28
C ARG A 14 6.63 -8.23 6.30
N THR A 15 6.88 -6.95 6.53
CA THR A 15 7.61 -6.48 7.72
C THR A 15 6.69 -6.44 8.94
N PRO A 16 7.24 -6.36 10.16
CA PRO A 16 6.47 -5.87 11.31
C PRO A 16 5.86 -4.49 11.03
N VAL A 17 4.80 -4.16 11.76
CA VAL A 17 4.18 -2.83 11.71
C VAL A 17 4.68 -2.01 12.89
N GLY A 18 5.55 -1.04 12.63
CA GLY A 18 6.03 -0.09 13.63
C GLY A 18 4.99 0.97 13.96
N LYS A 19 4.87 1.34 15.23
CA LYS A 19 3.97 2.40 15.67
C LYS A 19 4.48 3.77 15.22
N ALA A 20 3.74 4.48 14.40
CA ALA A 20 4.04 5.87 14.06
C ALA A 20 3.64 6.81 15.21
N PRO A 21 4.38 7.92 15.46
CA PRO A 21 5.67 8.27 14.88
C PRO A 21 6.88 7.75 15.68
N ARG A 22 6.68 6.94 16.72
CA ARG A 22 7.70 6.63 17.73
C ARG A 22 8.19 5.18 17.75
N GLY A 23 7.65 4.32 16.86
CA GLY A 23 7.99 2.91 16.81
C GLY A 23 9.39 2.62 16.26
N MET A 24 9.75 1.33 16.26
CA MET A 24 11.09 0.87 15.91
C MET A 24 11.47 1.18 14.45
N LEU A 25 10.51 1.27 13.54
CA LEU A 25 10.74 1.56 12.12
C LEU A 25 10.71 3.05 11.76
N ARG A 26 10.64 3.96 12.75
CA ARG A 26 10.47 5.40 12.52
C ARG A 26 11.57 6.07 11.67
N THR A 27 12.75 5.48 11.64
CA THR A 27 13.91 5.98 10.89
C THR A 27 14.30 5.07 9.71
N THR A 28 13.52 4.01 9.47
CA THR A 28 13.77 3.11 8.35
C THR A 28 13.06 3.66 7.12
N ARG A 29 13.81 3.86 6.05
CA ARG A 29 13.26 4.39 4.80
C ARG A 29 12.23 3.43 4.20
N PRO A 30 11.10 3.95 3.70
CA PRO A 30 10.04 3.11 3.13
C PRO A 30 10.48 2.39 1.84
N ASP A 31 11.33 3.00 1.03
CA ASP A 31 11.91 2.34 -0.15
C ASP A 31 12.81 1.15 0.21
N ASP A 32 13.56 1.24 1.32
CA ASP A 32 14.32 0.09 1.86
C ASP A 32 13.40 -1.01 2.40
N LEU A 33 12.31 -0.64 3.09
CA LEU A 33 11.30 -1.61 3.55
C LEU A 33 10.67 -2.36 2.39
N LEU A 34 10.28 -1.64 1.34
CA LEU A 34 9.68 -2.24 0.15
C LEU A 34 10.69 -3.12 -0.59
N ALA A 35 11.92 -2.67 -0.76
CA ALA A 35 12.97 -3.47 -1.39
C ALA A 35 13.25 -4.76 -0.59
N HIS A 36 13.24 -4.67 0.75
CA HIS A 36 13.42 -5.82 1.62
C HIS A 36 12.33 -6.88 1.42
N VAL A 37 11.05 -6.49 1.41
CA VAL A 37 9.96 -7.45 1.22
C VAL A 37 9.91 -8.01 -0.20
N ILE A 38 10.30 -7.23 -1.21
CA ILE A 38 10.44 -7.73 -2.59
C ILE A 38 11.51 -8.83 -2.63
N LYS A 39 12.69 -8.59 -2.05
CA LYS A 39 13.73 -9.64 -1.95
C LYS A 39 13.24 -10.87 -1.22
N SER A 40 12.54 -10.66 -0.11
CA SER A 40 12.05 -11.76 0.72
C SER A 40 10.99 -12.62 0.02
N VAL A 41 10.04 -12.00 -0.68
CA VAL A 41 8.98 -12.75 -1.38
C VAL A 41 9.53 -13.53 -2.57
N VAL A 42 10.45 -12.94 -3.31
CA VAL A 42 11.13 -13.60 -4.43
C VAL A 42 11.98 -14.78 -3.94
N GLY A 43 12.66 -14.63 -2.82
CA GLY A 43 13.44 -15.69 -2.21
C GLY A 43 12.65 -16.91 -1.72
N GLN A 44 11.32 -16.81 -1.61
CA GLN A 44 10.45 -17.96 -1.27
C GLN A 44 10.19 -18.88 -2.47
N VAL A 45 10.48 -18.43 -3.69
CA VAL A 45 10.27 -19.19 -4.93
C VAL A 45 11.58 -19.21 -5.72
N PRO A 46 12.57 -20.04 -5.35
CA PRO A 46 13.91 -19.95 -5.89
C PRO A 46 14.08 -20.51 -7.33
N GLU A 47 13.08 -21.20 -7.86
CA GLU A 47 13.19 -21.99 -9.10
C GLU A 47 12.70 -21.25 -10.35
N PHE A 48 12.63 -19.90 -10.37
CA PHE A 48 12.21 -19.15 -11.54
C PHE A 48 13.22 -18.06 -11.92
N ASP A 49 13.20 -17.63 -13.18
CA ASP A 49 14.03 -16.52 -13.63
C ASP A 49 13.41 -15.19 -13.21
N LEU A 50 14.17 -14.35 -12.52
CA LEU A 50 13.72 -13.01 -12.11
C LEU A 50 13.30 -12.13 -13.29
N ARG A 51 13.77 -12.44 -14.50
CA ARG A 51 13.39 -11.74 -15.74
C ARG A 51 11.96 -12.03 -16.18
N ASP A 52 11.35 -13.10 -15.65
CA ASP A 52 9.96 -13.47 -15.94
C ASP A 52 8.96 -12.63 -15.11
N ILE A 53 9.43 -11.87 -14.12
CA ILE A 53 8.59 -10.90 -13.42
C ILE A 53 8.31 -9.74 -14.38
N ASN A 54 7.03 -9.56 -14.71
CA ASN A 54 6.61 -8.51 -15.65
C ASN A 54 6.54 -7.15 -14.96
N ASP A 55 6.00 -7.08 -13.74
CA ASP A 55 5.79 -5.82 -13.05
C ASP A 55 5.63 -5.97 -11.53
N VAL A 56 5.95 -4.90 -10.83
CA VAL A 56 5.68 -4.71 -9.41
C VAL A 56 4.67 -3.57 -9.24
N VAL A 57 3.48 -3.87 -8.76
CA VAL A 57 2.44 -2.89 -8.45
C VAL A 57 2.49 -2.61 -6.96
N ALA A 58 2.87 -1.40 -6.56
CA ALA A 58 2.96 -1.04 -5.15
C ALA A 58 2.01 0.11 -4.79
N GLY A 59 1.19 -0.12 -3.75
CA GLY A 59 0.33 0.88 -3.15
C GLY A 59 1.09 1.79 -2.19
N CYS A 60 0.87 3.12 -2.31
CA CYS A 60 1.38 4.11 -1.38
C CYS A 60 0.40 5.29 -1.31
N ALA A 61 -0.06 5.64 -0.11
CA ALA A 61 -1.09 6.68 0.07
C ALA A 61 -0.53 8.10 -0.08
N PHE A 62 0.71 8.33 0.32
CA PHE A 62 1.38 9.63 0.20
C PHE A 62 2.74 9.48 -0.51
N PRO A 63 2.74 9.30 -1.84
CA PRO A 63 3.96 9.08 -2.61
C PRO A 63 4.75 10.39 -2.80
N GLU A 64 5.32 10.91 -1.72
CA GLU A 64 6.14 12.12 -1.70
C GLU A 64 7.37 11.95 -0.81
N ALA A 65 8.31 12.86 -0.86
CA ALA A 65 9.58 12.86 -0.14
C ALA A 65 10.25 11.47 -0.18
N GLU A 66 10.46 10.79 0.97
CA GLU A 66 11.08 9.46 1.03
C GLU A 66 10.23 8.37 0.36
N GLN A 67 8.94 8.63 0.12
CA GLN A 67 8.01 7.77 -0.64
C GLN A 67 7.77 8.30 -2.06
N GLY A 68 8.49 9.33 -2.46
CA GLY A 68 8.26 10.07 -3.70
C GLY A 68 8.69 9.36 -4.97
N LEU A 69 8.47 10.04 -6.07
CA LEU A 69 8.70 9.54 -7.43
C LEU A 69 7.89 8.25 -7.69
N ASN A 70 8.48 7.30 -8.40
CA ASN A 70 7.89 5.97 -8.56
C ASN A 70 8.52 5.01 -7.54
N MET A 71 7.97 4.97 -6.33
CA MET A 71 8.41 4.15 -5.21
C MET A 71 8.57 2.68 -5.62
N ALA A 72 7.62 2.13 -6.35
CA ALA A 72 7.67 0.75 -6.81
C ALA A 72 8.91 0.50 -7.68
N ARG A 73 9.15 1.36 -8.67
CA ARG A 73 10.30 1.19 -9.57
C ARG A 73 11.63 1.36 -8.85
N ILE A 74 11.73 2.33 -7.95
CA ILE A 74 12.94 2.53 -7.12
C ILE A 74 13.22 1.27 -6.31
N SER A 75 12.22 0.73 -5.65
CA SER A 75 12.35 -0.45 -4.81
C SER A 75 12.66 -1.73 -5.60
N VAL A 76 12.15 -1.87 -6.83
CA VAL A 76 12.54 -2.95 -7.76
C VAL A 76 14.05 -2.96 -7.99
N LEU A 77 14.62 -1.78 -8.28
CA LEU A 77 16.07 -1.65 -8.54
C LEU A 77 16.90 -1.85 -7.27
N LEU A 78 16.44 -1.30 -6.12
CA LEU A 78 17.10 -1.50 -4.82
C LEU A 78 17.01 -2.96 -4.35
N ALA A 79 15.95 -3.67 -4.73
CA ALA A 79 15.83 -5.10 -4.49
C ALA A 79 16.79 -5.94 -5.34
N GLY A 80 17.43 -5.35 -6.35
CA GLY A 80 18.35 -6.04 -7.25
C GLY A 80 17.65 -6.88 -8.31
N LEU A 81 16.37 -6.61 -8.59
CA LEU A 81 15.68 -7.24 -9.72
C LEU A 81 16.23 -6.70 -11.05
N PRO A 82 16.11 -7.47 -12.14
CA PRO A 82 16.51 -7.02 -13.47
C PRO A 82 15.83 -5.71 -13.88
N ASN A 83 16.52 -4.91 -14.68
CA ASN A 83 15.98 -3.64 -15.18
C ASN A 83 14.82 -3.79 -16.17
N THR A 84 14.54 -5.01 -16.61
CA THR A 84 13.38 -5.38 -17.42
C THR A 84 12.09 -5.42 -16.61
N VAL A 85 12.17 -5.63 -15.28
CA VAL A 85 11.00 -5.67 -14.40
C VAL A 85 10.41 -4.28 -14.26
N GLY A 86 9.15 -4.11 -14.60
CA GLY A 86 8.41 -2.86 -14.45
C GLY A 86 8.18 -2.48 -12.97
N GLY A 87 7.66 -1.29 -12.76
CA GLY A 87 7.21 -0.85 -11.44
C GLY A 87 6.22 0.29 -11.56
N ILE A 88 5.08 0.17 -10.90
CA ILE A 88 4.05 1.21 -10.86
C ILE A 88 3.63 1.47 -9.41
N THR A 89 3.61 2.74 -9.03
CA THR A 89 3.07 3.18 -7.74
C THR A 89 1.64 3.65 -7.95
N ILE A 90 0.72 3.11 -7.15
CA ILE A 90 -0.69 3.45 -7.21
C ILE A 90 -1.16 4.06 -5.89
N ASN A 91 -2.16 4.91 -5.97
CA ASN A 91 -2.75 5.55 -4.82
C ASN A 91 -4.28 5.45 -4.84
N ARG A 92 -4.82 4.78 -3.84
CA ARG A 92 -6.22 4.79 -3.43
C ARG A 92 -6.29 4.88 -1.90
N TYR A 93 -5.43 5.74 -1.33
CA TYR A 93 -5.24 5.90 0.11
C TYR A 93 -5.08 4.55 0.83
N CYS A 94 -5.82 4.31 1.91
CA CYS A 94 -5.72 3.08 2.71
C CYS A 94 -6.07 1.79 1.93
N SER A 95 -6.74 1.88 0.78
CA SER A 95 -7.06 0.74 -0.09
C SER A 95 -5.98 0.44 -1.13
N SER A 96 -4.89 1.19 -1.17
CA SER A 96 -3.88 1.07 -2.22
C SER A 96 -3.27 -0.33 -2.31
N GLY A 97 -3.01 -0.99 -1.17
CA GLY A 97 -2.47 -2.35 -1.15
C GLY A 97 -3.41 -3.39 -1.75
N ILE A 98 -4.69 -3.35 -1.40
CA ILE A 98 -5.72 -4.23 -2.01
C ILE A 98 -5.89 -3.93 -3.49
N ASN A 99 -5.87 -2.65 -3.87
CA ASN A 99 -5.97 -2.27 -5.28
C ASN A 99 -4.74 -2.69 -6.10
N ALA A 100 -3.54 -2.67 -5.48
CA ALA A 100 -2.33 -3.22 -6.10
C ALA A 100 -2.48 -4.72 -6.40
N LEU A 101 -3.02 -5.48 -5.43
CA LEU A 101 -3.28 -6.90 -5.60
C LEU A 101 -4.31 -7.16 -6.72
N GLN A 102 -5.38 -6.37 -6.78
CA GLN A 102 -6.39 -6.49 -7.83
C GLN A 102 -5.77 -6.23 -9.21
N ILE A 103 -5.03 -5.13 -9.39
CA ILE A 103 -4.39 -4.79 -10.67
C ILE A 103 -3.42 -5.90 -11.10
N ALA A 104 -2.57 -6.37 -10.19
CA ALA A 104 -1.62 -7.45 -10.47
C ALA A 104 -2.32 -8.73 -10.90
N ALA A 105 -3.38 -9.13 -10.18
CA ALA A 105 -4.19 -10.31 -10.51
C ALA A 105 -4.92 -10.16 -11.85
N ASP A 106 -5.49 -8.99 -12.15
CA ASP A 106 -6.21 -8.75 -13.40
C ASP A 106 -5.27 -8.80 -14.61
N ARG A 107 -4.02 -8.33 -14.49
CA ARG A 107 -3.02 -8.47 -15.55
C ARG A 107 -2.67 -9.93 -15.84
N VAL A 108 -2.57 -10.77 -14.80
CA VAL A 108 -2.37 -12.21 -14.97
C VAL A 108 -3.61 -12.84 -15.61
N ARG A 109 -4.81 -12.51 -15.13
CA ARG A 109 -6.07 -13.08 -15.62
C ARG A 109 -6.35 -12.74 -17.07
N THR A 110 -5.97 -11.54 -17.52
CA THR A 110 -6.13 -11.10 -18.92
C THR A 110 -5.04 -11.62 -19.85
N GLY A 111 -3.98 -12.21 -19.31
CA GLY A 111 -2.85 -12.71 -20.08
C GLY A 111 -1.84 -11.61 -20.48
N GLU A 112 -1.94 -10.43 -19.88
CA GLU A 112 -0.97 -9.34 -20.08
C GLU A 112 0.36 -9.64 -19.37
N ALA A 113 0.31 -10.36 -18.26
CA ALA A 113 1.46 -10.74 -17.46
C ALA A 113 1.37 -12.21 -17.04
N ASP A 114 2.49 -12.85 -16.81
CA ASP A 114 2.56 -14.20 -16.25
C ASP A 114 2.92 -14.18 -14.76
N ILE A 115 3.85 -13.32 -14.36
CA ILE A 115 4.28 -13.15 -12.97
C ILE A 115 4.26 -11.67 -12.60
N THR A 116 3.58 -11.35 -11.52
CA THR A 116 3.51 -10.00 -10.96
C THR A 116 3.73 -10.01 -9.46
N ILE A 117 4.22 -8.91 -8.92
CA ILE A 117 4.31 -8.69 -7.48
C ILE A 117 3.35 -7.57 -7.11
N ALA A 118 2.43 -7.85 -6.19
CA ALA A 118 1.61 -6.82 -5.56
C ALA A 118 2.18 -6.48 -4.18
N ALA A 119 2.33 -5.21 -3.89
CA ALA A 119 2.93 -4.74 -2.65
C ALA A 119 2.24 -3.46 -2.13
N GLY A 120 2.60 -3.09 -0.93
CA GLY A 120 2.23 -1.80 -0.35
C GLY A 120 3.29 -1.35 0.66
N VAL A 121 3.46 -0.04 0.78
CA VAL A 121 4.39 0.55 1.73
C VAL A 121 3.89 1.91 2.20
N GLU A 122 4.09 2.19 3.48
CA GLU A 122 3.76 3.49 4.06
C GLU A 122 4.62 3.75 5.29
N SER A 123 5.17 4.94 5.42
CA SER A 123 5.85 5.40 6.63
C SER A 123 5.22 6.69 7.14
N MET A 124 4.22 6.57 7.99
CA MET A 124 3.60 7.72 8.66
C MET A 124 4.51 8.34 9.74
N SER A 125 5.70 7.80 9.94
CA SER A 125 6.75 8.41 10.77
C SER A 125 7.59 9.42 10.00
N MET A 126 7.79 9.20 8.69
CA MET A 126 8.56 10.08 7.82
C MET A 126 7.66 11.06 7.06
N ILE A 127 6.54 10.54 6.55
CA ILE A 127 5.55 11.35 5.82
C ILE A 127 4.32 11.52 6.71
N PRO A 128 3.98 12.75 7.12
CA PRO A 128 2.80 12.98 7.93
C PRO A 128 1.51 12.68 7.16
N MET A 129 0.44 12.39 7.89
CA MET A 129 -0.88 12.28 7.28
C MET A 129 -1.23 13.58 6.55
N MET A 130 -1.78 13.50 5.35
CA MET A 130 -2.03 14.59 4.40
C MET A 130 -0.78 15.10 3.65
N GLY A 131 0.39 14.50 3.87
CA GLY A 131 1.63 14.89 3.21
C GLY A 131 2.33 16.08 3.87
N ASN A 132 3.49 16.45 3.35
CA ASN A 132 4.29 17.57 3.85
C ASN A 132 3.72 18.94 3.43
N LYS A 133 2.97 18.98 2.33
CA LYS A 133 2.33 20.21 1.84
C LYS A 133 0.84 19.96 1.62
N VAL A 134 0.04 20.36 2.58
CA VAL A 134 -1.42 20.32 2.45
C VAL A 134 -1.88 21.50 1.60
N ALA A 135 -2.55 21.21 0.48
CA ALA A 135 -3.10 22.21 -0.42
C ALA A 135 -4.43 21.70 -0.98
N LEU A 136 -5.48 21.77 -0.18
CA LEU A 136 -6.81 21.37 -0.58
C LEU A 136 -7.41 22.41 -1.55
N ASN A 137 -8.25 21.92 -2.48
CA ASN A 137 -8.99 22.80 -3.38
C ASN A 137 -9.98 23.66 -2.57
N PRO A 138 -9.94 25.00 -2.68
CA PRO A 138 -10.86 25.88 -1.96
C PRO A 138 -12.34 25.56 -2.19
N ALA A 139 -12.71 25.06 -3.35
CA ALA A 139 -14.09 24.67 -3.67
C ALA A 139 -14.67 23.59 -2.72
N ILE A 140 -13.82 22.86 -2.00
CA ILE A 140 -14.26 21.92 -0.96
C ILE A 140 -15.01 22.65 0.17
N PHE A 141 -14.66 23.91 0.43
CA PHE A 141 -15.19 24.73 1.52
C PHE A 141 -16.32 25.69 1.10
N GLU A 142 -16.67 25.70 -0.19
CA GLU A 142 -17.74 26.57 -0.73
C GLU A 142 -19.13 25.94 -0.55
N ASN A 143 -19.21 24.65 -0.27
CA ASN A 143 -20.44 23.92 -0.13
C ASN A 143 -20.35 22.93 1.03
N ASP A 144 -21.31 22.98 1.94
CA ASP A 144 -21.39 22.11 3.12
C ASP A 144 -21.39 20.61 2.76
N GLU A 145 -21.92 20.23 1.61
CA GLU A 145 -21.90 18.85 1.12
C GLU A 145 -20.49 18.35 0.83
N HIS A 146 -19.56 19.24 0.47
CA HIS A 146 -18.19 18.89 0.08
C HIS A 146 -17.19 18.93 1.25
N VAL A 147 -17.52 19.64 2.32
CA VAL A 147 -16.58 19.85 3.45
C VAL A 147 -16.10 18.52 4.07
N ALA A 148 -16.92 17.47 3.96
CA ALA A 148 -16.56 16.14 4.44
C ALA A 148 -15.34 15.51 3.71
N ILE A 149 -14.98 16.00 2.51
CA ILE A 149 -13.76 15.60 1.79
C ILE A 149 -12.51 15.95 2.61
N ALA A 150 -12.56 17.02 3.38
CA ALA A 150 -11.45 17.50 4.21
C ALA A 150 -11.41 16.84 5.62
N TYR A 151 -12.35 15.99 5.96
CA TYR A 151 -12.38 15.34 7.27
C TYR A 151 -11.19 14.41 7.47
N GLY A 152 -10.51 14.55 8.59
CA GLY A 152 -9.56 13.53 9.05
C GLY A 152 -10.29 12.21 9.38
N MET A 153 -9.58 11.09 9.24
CA MET A 153 -10.19 9.76 9.45
C MET A 153 -10.71 9.54 10.87
N GLY A 154 -10.13 10.20 11.88
CA GLY A 154 -10.68 10.18 13.24
C GLY A 154 -12.11 10.73 13.30
N LEU A 155 -12.36 11.91 12.71
CA LEU A 155 -13.69 12.49 12.64
C LEU A 155 -14.67 11.63 11.82
N THR A 156 -14.18 11.05 10.73
CA THR A 156 -14.97 10.09 9.93
C THR A 156 -15.36 8.88 10.76
N ALA A 157 -14.43 8.32 11.54
CA ALA A 157 -14.70 7.18 12.43
C ALA A 157 -15.74 7.52 13.52
N GLU A 158 -15.64 8.70 14.12
CA GLU A 158 -16.65 9.17 15.10
C GLU A 158 -18.03 9.31 14.45
N ASN A 159 -18.11 9.86 13.24
CA ASN A 159 -19.37 9.96 12.51
C ASN A 159 -19.97 8.58 12.22
N VAL A 160 -19.16 7.61 11.81
CA VAL A 160 -19.57 6.22 11.60
C VAL A 160 -20.06 5.60 12.90
N ALA A 161 -19.30 5.71 13.99
CA ALA A 161 -19.68 5.18 15.29
C ALA A 161 -21.02 5.76 15.77
N ASN A 162 -21.22 7.06 15.60
CA ASN A 162 -22.47 7.73 15.97
C ASN A 162 -23.67 7.29 15.10
N GLN A 163 -23.46 7.17 13.79
CA GLN A 163 -24.52 6.81 12.85
C GLN A 163 -24.97 5.35 13.02
N TRP A 164 -24.04 4.43 13.18
CA TRP A 164 -24.33 2.99 13.30
C TRP A 164 -24.31 2.47 14.73
N LYS A 165 -24.16 3.36 15.72
CA LYS A 165 -24.18 3.01 17.15
C LYS A 165 -23.12 1.97 17.54
N VAL A 166 -21.91 2.09 16.97
CA VAL A 166 -20.78 1.22 17.30
C VAL A 166 -20.20 1.65 18.63
N SER A 167 -20.27 0.78 19.66
CA SER A 167 -19.77 1.08 20.99
C SER A 167 -18.24 1.10 21.06
N ARG A 168 -17.69 1.69 22.10
CA ARG A 168 -16.25 1.65 22.35
C ARG A 168 -15.77 0.23 22.61
N GLU A 169 -16.54 -0.56 23.30
CA GLU A 169 -16.28 -1.95 23.63
C GLU A 169 -16.18 -2.81 22.35
N ASP A 170 -17.09 -2.62 21.39
CA ASP A 170 -17.05 -3.31 20.10
C ASP A 170 -15.80 -2.94 19.28
N GLN A 171 -15.42 -1.65 19.28
CA GLN A 171 -14.23 -1.17 18.59
C GLN A 171 -12.95 -1.80 19.19
N ASP A 172 -12.84 -1.86 20.51
CA ASP A 172 -11.70 -2.42 21.20
C ASP A 172 -11.61 -3.93 21.00
N ALA A 173 -12.73 -4.65 21.07
CA ALA A 173 -12.78 -6.09 20.80
C ALA A 173 -12.36 -6.43 19.35
N PHE A 174 -12.82 -5.64 18.38
CA PHE A 174 -12.40 -5.82 17.00
C PHE A 174 -10.91 -5.53 16.80
N ALA A 175 -10.37 -4.48 17.44
CA ALA A 175 -8.97 -4.10 17.33
C ALA A 175 -8.01 -5.15 17.90
N GLU A 176 -8.41 -5.92 18.90
CA GLU A 176 -7.58 -7.02 19.45
C GLU A 176 -7.27 -8.11 18.44
N ILE A 177 -8.17 -8.38 17.50
CA ILE A 177 -8.03 -9.44 16.48
C ILE A 177 -6.87 -9.15 15.53
N GLY A 178 -6.56 -7.89 15.26
CA GLY A 178 -5.65 -7.44 14.21
C GLY A 178 -4.29 -6.94 14.70
N ARG A 179 -3.89 -7.19 15.94
CA ARG A 179 -2.61 -6.68 16.47
C ARG A 179 -1.41 -7.27 15.74
N ALA A 180 -0.72 -6.46 14.95
CA ALA A 180 0.54 -6.77 14.29
C ALA A 180 1.66 -5.76 14.64
N HIS A 181 1.47 -4.98 15.70
CA HIS A 181 2.41 -3.96 16.14
C HIS A 181 3.58 -4.56 16.93
N VAL A 182 4.77 -4.00 16.73
CA VAL A 182 6.00 -4.28 17.45
C VAL A 182 6.67 -3.00 17.92
#